data_8e5372eda496f3f985ea2b5a7a720582
#
_entry.id   8e5372eda496f3f985ea2b5a7a720582
#
_cell.length_a   1.000
_cell.length_b   1.000
_cell.length_c   1.000
_cell.angle_alpha   90.00
_cell.angle_beta   90.00
_cell.angle_gamma   90.00
#
_symmetry.space_group_name_H-M   'P 1'
#
loop_
_entity.id
_entity.type
_entity.pdbx_description
1 polymer ?
#
loop_
_entity_poly.entity_id
_entity_poly.type
_entity_poly.pdbx_seq_one_letter_code
_entity_poly.pdbx_strand_id
1 'polypeptide(L)'
;ALEPHDGRLRINGTPVHYDSFINNLIVNYEKAQSENKEFSWKVMLYKAVHEDGNALWHSWFPLAKLTEKKKFYVDSGKPHKFYQEYMMEVQSAEDSIFNMRHVKYWEGFYKFDDNEMAGYIYNDGEKIPVNIFAGVDPATDSERRDSDYSVIMVVACDINANVYVLDYIRRRSLPVLGIPGEDKKGIVDYMFELNEKYNPILFTVEDTSMSKPIFQALRSEMRRKNDFSLRFKEEKPGTKQSKLDRIQEVLAQRMSIGAVRIRDSHYDLQHEILTFGKRMAHDDTIDALAYAVKYSHPPNGVENQSGDWIKKTLNNPKSWVLA
;
A
#
# COMPACT_ATOMS: atom_id res chain seq x y z
N ALA A 1 11.95 -45.15 -5.25
CA ALA A 1 12.15 -44.55 -6.58
C ALA A 1 10.81 -44.49 -7.28
N LEU A 2 10.56 -43.41 -8.04
CA LEU A 2 9.35 -43.28 -8.88
C LEU A 2 9.56 -44.12 -10.16
N GLU A 3 8.48 -44.76 -10.63
CA GLU A 3 8.53 -45.43 -11.92
C GLU A 3 8.76 -44.45 -13.07
N PRO A 4 9.59 -44.76 -14.06
CA PRO A 4 10.01 -43.78 -15.10
C PRO A 4 8.88 -43.23 -15.95
N HIS A 5 7.76 -43.95 -16.07
CA HIS A 5 6.68 -43.58 -17.00
C HIS A 5 5.39 -43.09 -16.30
N ASP A 6 5.09 -43.55 -15.08
CA ASP A 6 3.80 -43.30 -14.39
C ASP A 6 3.96 -42.76 -12.97
N GLY A 7 5.19 -42.57 -12.51
CA GLY A 7 5.45 -42.09 -11.16
C GLY A 7 4.98 -40.64 -10.98
N ARG A 8 4.16 -40.39 -9.96
CA ARG A 8 3.68 -39.05 -9.59
C ARG A 8 4.12 -38.69 -8.18
N LEU A 9 4.72 -37.52 -8.02
CA LEU A 9 5.04 -36.95 -6.72
C LEU A 9 4.05 -35.83 -6.40
N ARG A 10 3.43 -35.89 -5.23
CA ARG A 10 2.60 -34.80 -4.69
C ARG A 10 3.19 -34.35 -3.39
N ILE A 11 3.37 -33.02 -3.25
CA ILE A 11 3.88 -32.38 -2.05
C ILE A 11 2.80 -31.43 -1.55
N ASN A 12 2.35 -31.64 -0.32
CA ASN A 12 1.44 -30.74 0.36
C ASN A 12 2.17 -30.17 1.58
N GLY A 13 2.07 -28.87 1.79
CA GLY A 13 2.67 -28.24 2.95
C GLY A 13 2.52 -26.73 2.91
N THR A 14 2.98 -26.11 3.98
CA THR A 14 3.06 -24.67 4.13
C THR A 14 4.51 -24.24 3.99
N PRO A 15 4.83 -23.16 3.28
CA PRO A 15 6.19 -22.65 3.21
C PRO A 15 6.61 -22.13 4.58
N VAL A 16 7.64 -22.72 5.19
CA VAL A 16 8.07 -22.38 6.57
C VAL A 16 9.29 -21.46 6.61
N HIS A 17 10.05 -21.42 5.53
CA HIS A 17 11.26 -20.62 5.41
C HIS A 17 11.48 -20.24 3.94
N TYR A 18 12.08 -19.07 3.67
CA TYR A 18 12.29 -18.64 2.28
C TYR A 18 13.24 -19.55 1.49
N ASP A 19 14.21 -20.23 2.14
CA ASP A 19 15.04 -21.26 1.52
C ASP A 19 14.41 -22.66 1.55
N SER A 20 13.15 -22.80 1.98
CA SER A 20 12.51 -24.11 1.97
C SER A 20 12.21 -24.57 0.55
N PHE A 21 12.22 -25.89 0.35
CA PHE A 21 11.93 -26.49 -0.96
C PHE A 21 10.58 -26.02 -1.53
N ILE A 22 9.53 -25.95 -0.68
CA ILE A 22 8.20 -25.50 -1.10
C ILE A 22 8.24 -24.05 -1.54
N ASN A 23 8.89 -23.16 -0.77
CA ASN A 23 9.00 -21.75 -1.13
C ASN A 23 9.78 -21.55 -2.42
N ASN A 24 10.88 -22.27 -2.58
CA ASN A 24 11.68 -22.21 -3.82
C ASN A 24 10.88 -22.68 -5.04
N LEU A 25 10.00 -23.69 -4.89
CA LEU A 25 9.08 -24.10 -5.95
C LEU A 25 8.07 -23.00 -6.30
N ILE A 26 7.49 -22.31 -5.29
CA ILE A 26 6.56 -21.20 -5.50
C ILE A 26 7.25 -20.08 -6.26
N VAL A 27 8.39 -19.60 -5.78
CA VAL A 27 9.15 -18.49 -6.40
C VAL A 27 9.55 -18.82 -7.83
N ASN A 28 10.03 -20.04 -8.08
CA ASN A 28 10.43 -20.45 -9.43
C ASN A 28 9.21 -20.60 -10.37
N TYR A 29 8.07 -21.03 -9.85
CA TYR A 29 6.82 -21.10 -10.61
C TYR A 29 6.35 -19.69 -10.99
N GLU A 30 6.29 -18.75 -10.06
CA GLU A 30 5.92 -17.36 -10.31
C GLU A 30 6.86 -16.71 -11.33
N LYS A 31 8.16 -16.94 -11.21
CA LYS A 31 9.15 -16.48 -12.18
C LYS A 31 8.93 -17.09 -13.56
N ALA A 32 8.67 -18.39 -13.65
CA ALA A 32 8.41 -19.06 -14.94
C ALA A 32 7.14 -18.51 -15.59
N GLN A 33 6.08 -18.21 -14.78
CA GLN A 33 4.86 -17.59 -15.28
C GLN A 33 5.13 -16.17 -15.82
N SER A 34 5.89 -15.34 -15.09
CA SER A 34 6.22 -13.98 -15.53
C SER A 34 7.06 -13.95 -16.82
N GLU A 35 7.92 -14.95 -17.00
CA GLU A 35 8.75 -15.13 -18.20
C GLU A 35 8.04 -15.92 -19.32
N ASN A 36 6.79 -16.33 -19.12
CA ASN A 36 6.01 -17.16 -20.05
C ASN A 36 6.71 -18.48 -20.40
N LYS A 37 7.40 -19.09 -19.42
CA LYS A 37 8.15 -20.35 -19.54
C LYS A 37 7.36 -21.51 -18.96
N GLU A 38 7.55 -22.69 -19.54
CA GLU A 38 7.03 -23.92 -18.96
C GLU A 38 7.72 -24.24 -17.62
N PHE A 39 6.92 -24.70 -16.66
CA PHE A 39 7.40 -25.16 -15.36
C PHE A 39 7.00 -26.62 -15.13
N SER A 40 7.94 -27.44 -14.73
CA SER A 40 7.75 -28.90 -14.63
C SER A 40 6.80 -29.33 -13.49
N TRP A 41 6.51 -28.44 -12.56
CA TRP A 41 5.61 -28.69 -11.44
C TRP A 41 4.29 -27.96 -11.63
N LYS A 42 3.18 -28.66 -11.33
CA LYS A 42 1.88 -27.99 -11.16
C LYS A 42 1.81 -27.44 -9.74
N VAL A 43 1.85 -26.13 -9.58
CA VAL A 43 1.73 -25.43 -8.30
C VAL A 43 0.31 -24.94 -8.11
N MET A 44 -0.26 -25.20 -6.93
CA MET A 44 -1.58 -24.68 -6.54
C MET A 44 -1.44 -24.03 -5.16
N LEU A 45 -1.70 -22.74 -5.08
CA LEU A 45 -1.64 -21.94 -3.86
C LEU A 45 -3.05 -21.67 -3.33
N TYR A 46 -3.28 -21.98 -2.09
CA TYR A 46 -4.56 -21.79 -1.41
C TYR A 46 -4.38 -20.79 -0.27
N LYS A 47 -4.39 -19.50 -0.60
CA LYS A 47 -4.38 -18.42 0.40
C LYS A 47 -5.75 -18.36 1.08
N ALA A 48 -5.78 -18.22 2.40
CA ALA A 48 -7.04 -18.15 3.16
C ALA A 48 -7.89 -16.92 2.85
N VAL A 49 -7.26 -15.84 2.35
CA VAL A 49 -7.94 -14.65 1.82
C VAL A 49 -7.50 -14.46 0.38
N HIS A 50 -8.46 -14.33 -0.53
CA HIS A 50 -8.23 -14.06 -1.94
C HIS A 50 -7.89 -12.59 -2.20
N GLU A 51 -7.43 -12.27 -3.41
CA GLU A 51 -7.13 -10.90 -3.86
C GLU A 51 -8.36 -9.96 -3.85
N ASP A 52 -9.56 -10.53 -3.96
CA ASP A 52 -10.83 -9.80 -3.86
C ASP A 52 -11.27 -9.52 -2.41
N GLY A 53 -10.45 -9.93 -1.43
CA GLY A 53 -10.72 -9.77 -0.01
C GLY A 53 -11.66 -10.82 0.58
N ASN A 54 -12.12 -11.81 -0.20
CA ASN A 54 -13.01 -12.85 0.29
C ASN A 54 -12.23 -14.02 0.92
N ALA A 55 -12.83 -14.66 1.93
CA ALA A 55 -12.26 -15.86 2.51
C ALA A 55 -12.41 -17.05 1.54
N LEU A 56 -11.31 -17.79 1.33
CA LEU A 56 -11.29 -19.02 0.52
C LEU A 56 -12.38 -20.02 0.98
N TRP A 57 -12.63 -20.08 2.26
CA TRP A 57 -13.53 -21.05 2.86
C TRP A 57 -14.58 -20.39 3.75
N HIS A 58 -15.39 -19.51 3.13
CA HIS A 58 -16.35 -18.67 3.84
C HIS A 58 -17.28 -19.44 4.81
N SER A 59 -17.74 -20.63 4.42
CA SER A 59 -18.68 -21.42 5.24
C SER A 59 -18.03 -22.02 6.50
N TRP A 60 -16.74 -22.30 6.48
CA TRP A 60 -16.03 -22.92 7.60
C TRP A 60 -15.05 -21.97 8.29
N PHE A 61 -14.37 -21.12 7.51
CA PHE A 61 -13.38 -20.17 7.99
C PHE A 61 -13.66 -18.76 7.44
N PRO A 62 -14.75 -18.11 7.91
CA PRO A 62 -15.11 -16.78 7.46
C PRO A 62 -14.06 -15.74 7.87
N LEU A 63 -14.06 -14.57 7.23
CA LEU A 63 -13.11 -13.48 7.48
C LEU A 63 -13.01 -13.09 8.96
N ALA A 64 -14.14 -13.12 9.69
CA ALA A 64 -14.15 -12.83 11.12
C ALA A 64 -13.23 -13.77 11.91
N LYS A 65 -13.26 -15.07 11.61
CA LYS A 65 -12.34 -16.05 12.24
C LYS A 65 -10.89 -15.86 11.82
N LEU A 66 -10.65 -15.46 10.56
CA LEU A 66 -9.30 -15.18 10.09
C LEU A 66 -8.74 -13.95 10.77
N THR A 67 -9.55 -12.90 10.97
CA THR A 67 -9.19 -11.70 11.72
C THR A 67 -8.87 -12.02 13.18
N GLU A 68 -9.67 -12.87 13.84
CA GLU A 68 -9.40 -13.33 15.19
C GLU A 68 -8.08 -14.10 15.29
N LYS A 69 -7.84 -15.03 14.34
CA LYS A 69 -6.56 -15.75 14.26
C LYS A 69 -5.38 -14.83 14.06
N LYS A 70 -5.50 -13.86 13.17
CA LYS A 70 -4.47 -12.86 12.93
C LYS A 70 -4.17 -12.06 14.20
N LYS A 71 -5.22 -11.57 14.89
CA LYS A 71 -5.08 -10.87 16.16
C LYS A 71 -4.34 -11.72 17.20
N PHE A 72 -4.67 -13.00 17.33
CA PHE A 72 -3.97 -13.92 18.22
C PHE A 72 -2.47 -13.98 17.93
N TYR A 73 -2.06 -14.06 16.66
CA TYR A 73 -0.65 -14.08 16.29
C TYR A 73 0.05 -12.73 16.52
N VAL A 74 -0.66 -11.62 16.29
CA VAL A 74 -0.16 -10.26 16.58
C VAL A 74 0.07 -10.08 18.07
N ASP A 75 -0.94 -10.42 18.90
CA ASP A 75 -0.87 -10.32 20.36
C ASP A 75 0.23 -11.23 20.95
N SER A 76 0.49 -12.36 20.29
CA SER A 76 1.57 -13.29 20.64
C SER A 76 2.96 -12.83 20.18
N GLY A 77 3.07 -11.66 19.53
CA GLY A 77 4.33 -11.14 18.98
C GLY A 77 4.88 -11.92 17.76
N LYS A 78 4.04 -12.71 17.09
CA LYS A 78 4.43 -13.57 15.96
C LYS A 78 3.54 -13.35 14.72
N PRO A 79 3.29 -12.11 14.27
CA PRO A 79 2.39 -11.83 13.15
C PRO A 79 2.80 -12.57 11.85
N HIS A 80 4.10 -12.78 11.63
CA HIS A 80 4.63 -13.53 10.50
C HIS A 80 4.05 -14.95 10.39
N LYS A 81 3.66 -15.57 11.53
CA LYS A 81 3.08 -16.91 11.53
C LYS A 81 1.70 -16.94 10.85
N PHE A 82 0.89 -15.89 11.02
CA PHE A 82 -0.38 -15.80 10.30
C PHE A 82 -0.18 -15.81 8.79
N TYR A 83 0.73 -15.00 8.30
CA TYR A 83 1.02 -14.93 6.86
C TYR A 83 1.60 -16.23 6.33
N GLN A 84 2.47 -16.86 7.09
CA GLN A 84 3.05 -18.14 6.75
C GLN A 84 1.97 -19.25 6.66
N GLU A 85 1.12 -19.39 7.67
CA GLU A 85 0.18 -20.50 7.78
C GLU A 85 -1.10 -20.31 6.97
N TYR A 86 -1.59 -19.06 6.85
CA TYR A 86 -2.86 -18.76 6.22
C TYR A 86 -2.72 -18.10 4.84
N MET A 87 -1.64 -17.35 4.62
CA MET A 87 -1.45 -16.63 3.35
C MET A 87 -0.41 -17.30 2.45
N MET A 88 0.21 -18.42 2.87
CA MET A 88 1.27 -19.11 2.13
C MET A 88 2.49 -18.22 1.85
N GLU A 89 2.76 -17.28 2.73
CA GLU A 89 3.79 -16.25 2.58
C GLU A 89 4.86 -16.41 3.64
N VAL A 90 6.09 -16.67 3.22
CA VAL A 90 7.21 -16.84 4.14
C VAL A 90 7.72 -15.47 4.57
N GLN A 91 7.77 -15.26 5.87
CA GLN A 91 8.27 -14.03 6.46
C GLN A 91 9.32 -14.36 7.53
N SER A 92 10.50 -13.75 7.45
CA SER A 92 11.44 -13.72 8.56
C SER A 92 11.46 -12.31 9.17
N ALA A 93 11.21 -12.23 10.47
CA ALA A 93 11.18 -10.95 11.19
C ALA A 93 12.56 -10.27 11.27
N GLU A 94 13.64 -11.04 11.06
CA GLU A 94 15.01 -10.59 11.30
C GLU A 94 15.62 -9.80 10.13
N ASP A 95 15.09 -9.97 8.91
CA ASP A 95 15.67 -9.36 7.70
C ASP A 95 14.81 -8.23 7.08
N SER A 96 13.71 -7.83 7.72
CA SER A 96 12.88 -6.74 7.21
C SER A 96 13.46 -5.39 7.61
N ILE A 97 13.54 -4.46 6.64
CA ILE A 97 13.96 -3.07 6.88
C ILE A 97 12.98 -2.37 7.83
N PHE A 98 11.68 -2.67 7.71
CA PHE A 98 10.65 -2.15 8.60
C PHE A 98 10.19 -3.20 9.60
N ASN A 99 10.05 -2.79 10.86
CA ASN A 99 9.58 -3.67 11.92
C ASN A 99 8.10 -3.42 12.23
N MET A 100 7.26 -4.44 12.04
CA MET A 100 5.82 -4.35 12.32
C MET A 100 5.48 -3.99 13.77
N ARG A 101 6.40 -4.18 14.72
CA ARG A 101 6.21 -3.73 16.11
C ARG A 101 6.05 -2.22 16.23
N HIS A 102 6.57 -1.48 15.27
CA HIS A 102 6.48 -0.03 15.23
C HIS A 102 5.24 0.47 14.47
N VAL A 103 4.58 -0.38 13.70
CA VAL A 103 3.33 -0.02 13.02
C VAL A 103 2.19 0.00 14.04
N LYS A 104 1.44 1.09 14.07
CA LYS A 104 0.27 1.26 14.92
C LYS A 104 -1.01 0.99 14.12
N TYR A 105 -1.99 0.39 14.79
CA TYR A 105 -3.32 0.23 14.22
C TYR A 105 -4.24 1.33 14.70
N TRP A 106 -5.26 1.67 13.88
CA TRP A 106 -6.30 2.62 14.23
C TRP A 106 -7.65 2.18 13.66
N GLU A 107 -8.75 2.49 14.34
CA GLU A 107 -10.10 2.02 13.99
C GLU A 107 -11.09 3.15 13.72
N GLY A 108 -10.68 4.39 13.88
CA GLY A 108 -11.51 5.56 13.70
C GLY A 108 -12.01 5.79 12.26
N PHE A 109 -12.61 6.94 12.02
CA PHE A 109 -13.07 7.36 10.71
C PHE A 109 -12.64 8.80 10.40
N TYR A 110 -12.59 9.11 9.11
CA TYR A 110 -12.35 10.46 8.61
C TYR A 110 -13.66 11.15 8.29
N LYS A 111 -13.76 12.44 8.60
CA LYS A 111 -14.85 13.31 8.19
C LYS A 111 -14.32 14.69 7.82
N PHE A 112 -14.78 15.23 6.71
CA PHE A 112 -14.57 16.63 6.36
C PHE A 112 -15.67 17.47 7.00
N ASP A 113 -15.31 18.60 7.60
CA ASP A 113 -16.23 19.56 8.18
C ASP A 113 -16.32 20.79 7.26
N ASP A 114 -17.45 20.93 6.57
CA ASP A 114 -17.68 22.01 5.62
C ASP A 114 -17.70 23.39 6.27
N ASN A 115 -18.09 23.48 7.55
CA ASN A 115 -18.14 24.76 8.27
C ASN A 115 -16.73 25.24 8.66
N GLU A 116 -15.87 24.31 9.06
CA GLU A 116 -14.49 24.60 9.44
C GLU A 116 -13.53 24.52 8.23
N MET A 117 -14.01 24.01 7.08
CA MET A 117 -13.22 23.74 5.87
C MET A 117 -11.98 22.90 6.18
N ALA A 118 -12.13 21.93 7.07
CA ALA A 118 -11.03 21.13 7.61
C ALA A 118 -11.39 19.63 7.69
N GLY A 119 -10.38 18.78 7.54
CA GLY A 119 -10.50 17.34 7.71
C GLY A 119 -10.19 16.91 9.14
N TYR A 120 -10.93 15.93 9.64
CA TYR A 120 -10.76 15.39 10.99
C TYR A 120 -10.77 13.86 10.98
N ILE A 121 -9.89 13.29 11.80
CA ILE A 121 -10.00 11.89 12.23
C ILE A 121 -10.69 11.85 13.59
N TYR A 122 -11.65 10.96 13.70
CA TYR A 122 -12.29 10.60 14.96
C TYR A 122 -11.78 9.24 15.37
N ASN A 123 -10.95 9.19 16.42
CA ASN A 123 -10.35 7.95 16.92
C ASN A 123 -10.34 7.98 18.44
N ASP A 124 -10.77 6.90 19.07
CA ASP A 124 -10.83 6.75 20.54
C ASP A 124 -11.56 7.93 21.26
N GLY A 125 -12.57 8.51 20.60
CA GLY A 125 -13.34 9.66 21.13
C GLY A 125 -12.67 11.03 20.93
N GLU A 126 -11.50 11.09 20.34
CA GLU A 126 -10.79 12.33 20.03
C GLU A 126 -11.14 12.83 18.62
N LYS A 127 -11.27 14.16 18.46
CA LYS A 127 -11.38 14.86 17.16
C LYS A 127 -10.02 15.43 16.82
N ILE A 128 -9.32 14.83 15.86
CA ILE A 128 -7.93 15.14 15.49
C ILE A 128 -7.92 15.85 14.15
N PRO A 129 -7.46 17.11 14.06
CA PRO A 129 -7.34 17.82 12.79
C PRO A 129 -6.24 17.21 11.93
N VAL A 130 -6.51 17.09 10.61
CA VAL A 130 -5.58 16.45 9.67
C VAL A 130 -5.55 17.15 8.31
N ASN A 131 -4.42 17.07 7.66
CA ASN A 131 -4.25 17.33 6.24
C ASN A 131 -4.25 16.02 5.46
N ILE A 132 -4.87 16.01 4.28
CA ILE A 132 -4.98 14.80 3.45
C ILE A 132 -4.05 14.89 2.26
N PHE A 133 -3.37 13.78 1.96
CA PHE A 133 -2.46 13.62 0.83
C PHE A 133 -2.71 12.29 0.13
N ALA A 134 -2.38 12.23 -1.15
CA ALA A 134 -2.48 10.99 -1.89
C ALA A 134 -1.21 10.70 -2.70
N GLY A 135 -0.87 9.42 -2.83
CA GLY A 135 0.22 8.92 -3.66
C GLY A 135 -0.33 8.00 -4.73
N VAL A 136 0.20 8.09 -5.93
CA VAL A 136 -0.22 7.28 -7.08
C VAL A 136 1.00 6.61 -7.69
N ASP A 137 1.01 5.28 -7.68
CA ASP A 137 1.96 4.44 -8.39
C ASP A 137 1.23 3.78 -9.56
N PRO A 138 1.35 4.31 -10.80
CA PRO A 138 0.65 3.77 -11.95
C PRO A 138 1.47 2.64 -12.60
N ALA A 139 0.98 1.42 -12.55
CA ALA A 139 1.57 0.32 -13.29
C ALA A 139 1.42 0.50 -14.81
N THR A 140 2.36 -0.02 -15.56
CA THR A 140 2.27 -0.09 -17.03
C THR A 140 1.13 -1.04 -17.40
N ASP A 141 0.22 -0.59 -18.26
CA ASP A 141 -0.89 -1.41 -18.75
C ASP A 141 -0.33 -2.57 -19.60
N SER A 142 -0.12 -3.70 -18.96
CA SER A 142 0.22 -4.94 -19.62
C SER A 142 -0.90 -5.94 -19.32
N GLU A 143 -1.54 -6.49 -20.35
CA GLU A 143 -2.55 -7.56 -20.24
C GLU A 143 -1.96 -8.88 -19.66
N ARG A 144 -0.72 -8.87 -19.21
CA ARG A 144 -0.06 -10.04 -18.63
C ARG A 144 -0.60 -10.29 -17.22
N ARG A 145 -0.86 -11.55 -16.89
CA ARG A 145 -1.34 -11.99 -15.57
C ARG A 145 -0.45 -11.56 -14.39
N ASP A 146 0.81 -11.23 -14.65
CA ASP A 146 1.81 -10.83 -13.67
C ASP A 146 2.18 -9.34 -13.78
N SER A 147 1.28 -8.49 -14.34
CA SER A 147 1.51 -7.05 -14.33
C SER A 147 1.49 -6.50 -12.91
N ASP A 148 2.33 -5.49 -12.66
CA ASP A 148 2.35 -4.74 -11.40
C ASP A 148 0.97 -4.12 -11.12
N TYR A 149 0.72 -3.80 -9.86
CA TYR A 149 -0.53 -3.15 -9.48
C TYR A 149 -0.41 -1.63 -9.64
N SER A 150 -1.44 -1.03 -10.22
CA SER A 150 -1.64 0.41 -10.02
C SER A 150 -2.23 0.63 -8.63
N VAL A 151 -1.62 1.52 -7.87
CA VAL A 151 -2.05 1.84 -6.51
C VAL A 151 -2.30 3.33 -6.35
N ILE A 152 -3.43 3.68 -5.75
CA ILE A 152 -3.73 5.04 -5.30
C ILE A 152 -3.92 4.98 -3.80
N MET A 153 -3.03 5.61 -3.04
CA MET A 153 -3.01 5.62 -1.58
C MET A 153 -3.48 6.96 -1.05
N VAL A 154 -4.36 6.97 -0.06
CA VAL A 154 -4.80 8.20 0.63
C VAL A 154 -4.39 8.15 2.09
N VAL A 155 -3.72 9.18 2.55
CA VAL A 155 -3.24 9.31 3.92
C VAL A 155 -3.69 10.63 4.55
N ALA A 156 -3.87 10.60 5.86
CA ALA A 156 -4.04 11.80 6.68
C ALA A 156 -2.80 12.05 7.52
N CYS A 157 -2.38 13.30 7.65
CA CYS A 157 -1.28 13.73 8.51
C CYS A 157 -1.82 14.59 9.63
N ASP A 158 -1.65 14.18 10.89
CA ASP A 158 -2.08 14.94 12.06
C ASP A 158 -1.05 15.99 12.48
N ILE A 159 -1.39 16.77 13.54
CA ILE A 159 -0.54 17.83 14.06
C ILE A 159 0.79 17.32 14.61
N ASN A 160 0.87 16.07 15.03
CA ASN A 160 2.08 15.42 15.52
C ASN A 160 2.88 14.72 14.41
N ALA A 161 2.52 14.97 13.14
CA ALA A 161 3.07 14.32 11.95
C ALA A 161 2.86 12.80 11.93
N ASN A 162 1.90 12.26 12.69
CA ASN A 162 1.47 10.88 12.49
C ASN A 162 0.70 10.77 11.19
N VAL A 163 0.93 9.68 10.47
CA VAL A 163 0.32 9.37 9.19
C VAL A 163 -0.69 8.25 9.38
N TYR A 164 -1.94 8.49 9.02
CA TYR A 164 -3.02 7.51 9.04
C TYR A 164 -3.35 7.10 7.61
N VAL A 165 -3.20 5.85 7.28
CA VAL A 165 -3.67 5.32 6.00
C VAL A 165 -5.19 5.23 6.07
N LEU A 166 -5.87 6.05 5.26
CA LEU A 166 -7.34 6.12 5.24
C LEU A 166 -7.94 5.05 4.34
N ASP A 167 -7.42 4.97 3.11
CA ASP A 167 -7.95 4.12 2.04
C ASP A 167 -6.90 3.90 0.96
N TYR A 168 -7.03 2.86 0.17
CA TYR A 168 -6.27 2.71 -1.07
C TYR A 168 -7.01 1.86 -2.10
N ILE A 169 -6.77 2.17 -3.36
CA ILE A 169 -7.19 1.39 -4.52
C ILE A 169 -5.95 0.62 -5.00
N ARG A 170 -6.04 -0.70 -5.11
CA ARG A 170 -4.99 -1.57 -5.64
C ARG A 170 -5.61 -2.49 -6.70
N ARG A 171 -5.25 -2.30 -7.96
CA ARG A 171 -5.82 -3.05 -9.08
C ARG A 171 -4.76 -3.30 -10.14
N ARG A 172 -4.82 -4.48 -10.77
CA ARG A 172 -4.05 -4.78 -11.97
C ARG A 172 -4.75 -4.19 -13.19
N SER A 173 -3.98 -3.84 -14.22
CA SER A 173 -4.48 -3.41 -15.53
C SER A 173 -5.55 -2.33 -15.45
N LEU A 174 -5.28 -1.27 -14.66
CA LEU A 174 -6.15 -0.10 -14.64
C LEU A 174 -5.92 0.74 -15.91
N PRO A 175 -6.95 0.98 -16.72
CA PRO A 175 -6.86 1.95 -17.80
C PRO A 175 -6.70 3.36 -17.25
N VAL A 176 -6.26 4.30 -18.09
CA VAL A 176 -6.16 5.71 -17.71
C VAL A 176 -7.53 6.28 -17.38
N LEU A 177 -8.54 6.00 -18.22
CA LEU A 177 -9.94 6.35 -18.04
C LEU A 177 -10.79 5.10 -18.19
N GLY A 178 -11.89 5.03 -17.48
CA GLY A 178 -12.92 4.01 -17.69
C GLY A 178 -13.63 4.17 -19.04
N ILE A 179 -14.23 3.09 -19.49
CA ILE A 179 -15.02 3.08 -20.74
C ILE A 179 -16.44 3.48 -20.40
N PRO A 180 -16.98 4.55 -21.03
CA PRO A 180 -18.37 4.95 -20.80
C PRO A 180 -19.35 3.79 -21.11
N GLY A 181 -20.19 3.46 -20.13
CA GLY A 181 -21.17 2.37 -20.25
C GLY A 181 -20.67 1.00 -19.76
N GLU A 182 -19.40 0.87 -19.39
CA GLU A 182 -18.86 -0.28 -18.69
C GLU A 182 -18.67 0.03 -17.19
N ASP A 183 -18.80 -0.98 -16.35
CA ASP A 183 -18.56 -0.86 -14.89
C ASP A 183 -17.04 -0.95 -14.55
N LYS A 184 -16.20 -0.45 -15.44
CA LYS A 184 -14.74 -0.48 -15.31
C LYS A 184 -14.18 0.93 -15.24
N LYS A 185 -13.82 1.36 -14.03
CA LYS A 185 -13.18 2.65 -13.79
C LYS A 185 -11.69 2.62 -14.12
N GLY A 186 -11.17 3.78 -14.57
CA GLY A 186 -9.75 4.00 -14.77
C GLY A 186 -9.09 4.74 -13.58
N ILE A 187 -7.79 4.92 -13.69
CA ILE A 187 -6.98 5.64 -12.66
C ILE A 187 -7.54 7.04 -12.39
N VAL A 188 -7.85 7.78 -13.45
CA VAL A 188 -8.36 9.16 -13.35
C VAL A 188 -9.74 9.19 -12.69
N ASP A 189 -10.60 8.21 -12.99
CA ASP A 189 -11.93 8.13 -12.38
C ASP A 189 -11.81 7.92 -10.86
N TYR A 190 -10.92 7.02 -10.43
CA TYR A 190 -10.62 6.80 -9.01
C TYR A 190 -9.99 8.03 -8.34
N MET A 191 -9.12 8.76 -9.04
CA MET A 191 -8.55 10.00 -8.49
C MET A 191 -9.64 11.05 -8.22
N PHE A 192 -10.62 11.22 -9.12
CA PHE A 192 -11.76 12.11 -8.88
C PHE A 192 -12.64 11.62 -7.73
N GLU A 193 -12.95 10.32 -7.66
CA GLU A 193 -13.74 9.73 -6.58
C GLU A 193 -13.06 9.95 -5.20
N LEU A 194 -11.76 9.71 -5.12
CA LEU A 194 -11.00 9.93 -3.89
C LEU A 194 -10.84 11.42 -3.57
N ASN A 195 -10.79 12.28 -4.60
CA ASN A 195 -10.79 13.74 -4.40
C ASN A 195 -12.10 14.22 -3.80
N GLU A 196 -13.23 13.75 -4.30
CA GLU A 196 -14.55 14.06 -3.77
C GLU A 196 -14.71 13.56 -2.33
N LYS A 197 -14.25 12.34 -2.05
CA LYS A 197 -14.41 11.69 -0.74
C LYS A 197 -13.50 12.27 0.35
N TYR A 198 -12.26 12.60 0.00
CA TYR A 198 -11.21 12.92 1.00
C TYR A 198 -10.64 14.33 0.85
N ASN A 199 -10.85 15.00 -0.27
CA ASN A 199 -10.32 16.33 -0.58
C ASN A 199 -8.80 16.47 -0.32
N PRO A 200 -7.93 15.63 -0.96
CA PRO A 200 -6.49 15.70 -0.74
C PRO A 200 -5.91 17.04 -1.18
N ILE A 201 -5.00 17.57 -0.38
CA ILE A 201 -4.23 18.79 -0.72
C ILE A 201 -3.40 18.56 -1.99
N LEU A 202 -2.87 17.33 -2.16
CA LEU A 202 -2.01 16.97 -3.27
C LEU A 202 -2.09 15.49 -3.58
N PHE A 203 -2.17 15.15 -4.86
CA PHE A 203 -1.86 13.83 -5.41
C PHE A 203 -0.41 13.85 -5.94
N THR A 204 0.46 13.03 -5.37
CA THR A 204 1.82 12.83 -5.87
C THR A 204 1.82 11.60 -6.78
N VAL A 205 2.10 11.79 -8.06
CA VAL A 205 2.05 10.74 -9.08
C VAL A 205 3.47 10.41 -9.52
N GLU A 206 3.85 9.13 -9.48
CA GLU A 206 5.14 8.68 -9.99
C GLU A 206 5.30 8.97 -11.48
N ASP A 207 6.47 9.51 -11.88
CA ASP A 207 6.82 9.72 -13.29
C ASP A 207 7.22 8.39 -13.95
N THR A 208 6.24 7.77 -14.59
CA THR A 208 6.40 6.57 -15.40
C THR A 208 5.96 6.83 -16.84
N SER A 209 6.04 5.83 -17.71
CA SER A 209 5.49 5.93 -19.07
C SER A 209 3.98 6.27 -19.10
N MET A 210 3.25 5.93 -18.02
CA MET A 210 1.82 6.18 -17.84
C MET A 210 1.49 7.57 -17.31
N SER A 211 2.42 8.29 -16.72
CA SER A 211 2.13 9.58 -16.08
C SER A 211 1.63 10.63 -17.08
N LYS A 212 2.23 10.72 -18.28
CA LYS A 212 1.81 11.68 -19.30
C LYS A 212 0.37 11.47 -19.77
N PRO A 213 -0.05 10.25 -20.17
CA PRO A 213 -1.46 9.95 -20.47
C PRO A 213 -2.39 10.31 -19.31
N ILE A 214 -2.03 9.98 -18.07
CA ILE A 214 -2.82 10.29 -16.86
C ILE A 214 -3.00 11.81 -16.71
N PHE A 215 -1.94 12.61 -16.82
CA PHE A 215 -2.03 14.06 -16.72
C PHE A 215 -2.82 14.72 -17.85
N GLN A 216 -2.73 14.19 -19.05
CA GLN A 216 -3.56 14.67 -20.18
C GLN A 216 -5.03 14.39 -19.91
N ALA A 217 -5.37 13.17 -19.48
CA ALA A 217 -6.72 12.78 -19.15
C ALA A 217 -7.27 13.58 -17.95
N LEU A 218 -6.48 13.76 -16.89
CA LEU A 218 -6.86 14.60 -15.73
C LEU A 218 -7.24 16.01 -16.16
N ARG A 219 -6.39 16.69 -16.94
CA ARG A 219 -6.66 18.04 -17.41
C ARG A 219 -7.89 18.12 -18.32
N SER A 220 -8.10 17.09 -19.14
CA SER A 220 -9.28 16.99 -20.00
C SER A 220 -10.56 16.83 -19.18
N GLU A 221 -10.55 15.90 -18.19
CA GLU A 221 -11.69 15.65 -17.32
C GLU A 221 -12.00 16.84 -16.39
N MET A 222 -10.98 17.53 -15.84
CA MET A 222 -11.15 18.75 -15.07
C MET A 222 -11.90 19.82 -15.89
N ARG A 223 -11.54 20.02 -17.16
CA ARG A 223 -12.25 20.94 -18.04
C ARG A 223 -13.67 20.47 -18.35
N ARG A 224 -13.84 19.17 -18.66
CA ARG A 224 -15.15 18.57 -18.97
C ARG A 224 -16.14 18.71 -17.81
N LYS A 225 -15.67 18.45 -16.60
CA LYS A 225 -16.46 18.54 -15.36
C LYS A 225 -16.54 19.98 -14.80
N ASN A 226 -15.77 20.92 -15.33
CA ASN A 226 -15.54 22.24 -14.77
C ASN A 226 -15.13 22.19 -13.28
N ASP A 227 -14.33 21.18 -12.93
CA ASP A 227 -13.83 20.93 -11.58
C ASP A 227 -12.31 20.97 -11.57
N PHE A 228 -11.74 21.96 -10.90
CA PHE A 228 -10.31 22.20 -10.75
C PHE A 228 -9.82 22.01 -9.31
N SER A 229 -10.60 21.35 -8.48
CA SER A 229 -10.27 21.11 -7.06
C SER A 229 -9.12 20.11 -6.91
N LEU A 230 -9.01 19.12 -7.81
CA LEU A 230 -7.97 18.10 -7.79
C LEU A 230 -6.60 18.70 -8.13
N ARG A 231 -5.66 18.61 -7.19
CA ARG A 231 -4.27 19.09 -7.36
C ARG A 231 -3.34 17.89 -7.46
N PHE A 232 -2.43 17.92 -8.45
CA PHE A 232 -1.49 16.82 -8.68
C PHE A 232 -0.11 17.34 -9.02
N LYS A 233 0.90 16.53 -8.69
CA LYS A 233 2.31 16.76 -8.97
C LYS A 233 2.94 15.48 -9.50
N GLU A 234 3.73 15.60 -10.56
CA GLU A 234 4.59 14.55 -11.06
C GLU A 234 5.87 14.47 -10.22
N GLU A 235 6.22 13.27 -9.80
CA GLU A 235 7.42 13.02 -9.00
C GLU A 235 8.35 12.06 -9.74
N LYS A 236 9.54 12.54 -10.07
CA LYS A 236 10.54 11.73 -10.77
C LYS A 236 11.24 10.81 -9.78
N PRO A 237 11.30 9.50 -10.06
CA PRO A 237 12.19 8.63 -9.31
C PRO A 237 13.63 9.13 -9.49
N GLY A 238 14.37 9.21 -8.38
CA GLY A 238 15.76 9.68 -8.41
C GLY A 238 16.62 8.77 -9.29
N THR A 239 17.33 9.36 -10.27
CA THR A 239 18.14 8.62 -11.25
C THR A 239 19.34 7.86 -10.67
N LYS A 240 19.72 8.13 -9.41
CA LYS A 240 20.87 7.54 -8.72
C LYS A 240 20.51 6.68 -7.52
N GLN A 241 19.26 6.66 -7.12
CA GLN A 241 18.78 6.01 -5.92
C GLN A 241 17.91 4.81 -6.30
N SER A 242 18.11 3.69 -5.62
CA SER A 242 17.22 2.53 -5.84
C SER A 242 15.81 2.84 -5.32
N LYS A 243 14.79 2.16 -5.85
CA LYS A 243 13.40 2.25 -5.34
C LYS A 243 13.36 1.99 -3.82
N LEU A 244 14.12 1.00 -3.37
CA LEU A 244 14.21 0.61 -1.98
C LEU A 244 14.77 1.73 -1.09
N ASP A 245 15.88 2.38 -1.51
CA ASP A 245 16.48 3.47 -0.76
C ASP A 245 15.54 4.68 -0.66
N ARG A 246 14.80 4.98 -1.75
CA ARG A 246 13.83 6.07 -1.78
C ARG A 246 12.69 5.85 -0.80
N ILE A 247 12.09 4.65 -0.79
CA ILE A 247 11.01 4.29 0.13
C ILE A 247 11.52 4.33 1.57
N GLN A 248 12.73 3.81 1.81
CA GLN A 248 13.34 3.79 3.12
C GLN A 248 13.60 5.22 3.63
N GLU A 249 14.12 6.11 2.80
CA GLU A 249 14.37 7.52 3.17
C GLU A 249 13.09 8.22 3.64
N VAL A 250 11.97 7.99 2.96
CA VAL A 250 10.68 8.64 3.28
C VAL A 250 10.02 8.01 4.50
N LEU A 251 10.06 6.70 4.65
CA LEU A 251 9.25 5.96 5.64
C LEU A 251 10.01 5.52 6.88
N ALA A 252 11.36 5.31 6.83
CA ALA A 252 12.08 4.63 7.91
C ALA A 252 11.97 5.36 9.25
N GLN A 253 12.16 6.66 9.28
CA GLN A 253 12.07 7.44 10.51
C GLN A 253 10.64 7.39 11.09
N ARG A 254 9.62 7.59 10.26
CA ARG A 254 8.21 7.56 10.69
C ARG A 254 7.79 6.17 11.17
N MET A 255 8.24 5.12 10.48
CA MET A 255 8.02 3.75 10.89
C MET A 255 8.70 3.44 12.23
N SER A 256 9.95 3.84 12.42
CA SER A 256 10.73 3.53 13.64
C SER A 256 10.13 4.13 14.92
N ILE A 257 9.49 5.29 14.82
CA ILE A 257 8.84 5.97 15.96
C ILE A 257 7.34 5.62 16.11
N GLY A 258 6.81 4.72 15.25
CA GLY A 258 5.40 4.34 15.26
C GLY A 258 4.44 5.45 14.80
N ALA A 259 4.93 6.37 13.96
CA ALA A 259 4.12 7.46 13.43
C ALA A 259 3.24 7.04 12.23
N VAL A 260 3.45 5.86 11.67
CA VAL A 260 2.59 5.31 10.60
C VAL A 260 1.51 4.43 11.22
N ARG A 261 0.25 4.77 10.95
CA ARG A 261 -0.93 4.09 11.46
C ARG A 261 -1.75 3.53 10.31
N ILE A 262 -2.04 2.24 10.35
CA ILE A 262 -2.76 1.51 9.32
C ILE A 262 -4.00 0.84 9.91
N ARG A 263 -4.93 0.39 9.05
CA ARG A 263 -6.03 -0.46 9.52
C ARG A 263 -5.61 -1.92 9.55
N ASP A 264 -6.22 -2.68 10.43
CA ASP A 264 -6.03 -4.13 10.47
C ASP A 264 -6.45 -4.83 9.16
N SER A 265 -7.39 -4.24 8.43
CA SER A 265 -7.86 -4.72 7.11
C SER A 265 -6.90 -4.43 5.95
N HIS A 266 -5.81 -3.66 6.15
CA HIS A 266 -4.86 -3.33 5.09
C HIS A 266 -3.82 -4.46 4.88
N TYR A 267 -4.29 -5.64 4.49
CA TYR A 267 -3.48 -6.87 4.40
C TYR A 267 -2.30 -6.76 3.43
N ASP A 268 -2.53 -6.21 2.22
CA ASP A 268 -1.48 -6.06 1.21
C ASP A 268 -0.36 -5.14 1.73
N LEU A 269 -0.71 -3.98 2.29
CA LEU A 269 0.25 -3.03 2.84
C LEU A 269 1.05 -3.64 4.01
N GLN A 270 0.39 -4.37 4.90
CA GLN A 270 1.06 -5.05 6.01
C GLN A 270 2.05 -6.09 5.50
N HIS A 271 1.66 -6.85 4.47
CA HIS A 271 2.54 -7.83 3.85
C HIS A 271 3.77 -7.16 3.25
N GLU A 272 3.58 -6.11 2.45
CA GLU A 272 4.68 -5.39 1.81
C GLU A 272 5.62 -4.73 2.85
N ILE A 273 5.08 -4.16 3.96
CA ILE A 273 5.90 -3.65 5.07
C ILE A 273 6.76 -4.76 5.70
N LEU A 274 6.18 -5.94 5.94
CA LEU A 274 6.87 -7.07 6.56
C LEU A 274 7.96 -7.68 5.68
N THR A 275 7.79 -7.58 4.37
CA THR A 275 8.71 -8.19 3.38
C THR A 275 9.65 -7.17 2.75
N PHE A 276 9.52 -5.88 3.10
CA PHE A 276 10.29 -4.82 2.50
C PHE A 276 11.80 -5.03 2.66
N GLY A 277 12.53 -4.88 1.57
CA GLY A 277 13.98 -5.11 1.50
C GLY A 277 14.39 -6.55 1.15
N LYS A 278 13.41 -7.46 1.02
CA LYS A 278 13.62 -8.83 0.55
C LYS A 278 13.29 -8.94 -0.95
N ARG A 279 13.41 -10.14 -1.52
CA ARG A 279 12.83 -10.43 -2.85
C ARG A 279 11.32 -10.40 -2.72
N MET A 280 10.74 -9.25 -2.98
CA MET A 280 9.30 -9.03 -2.97
C MET A 280 8.74 -9.35 -4.36
N ALA A 281 7.56 -9.95 -4.39
CA ALA A 281 6.81 -10.11 -5.63
C ALA A 281 6.23 -8.76 -6.07
N HIS A 282 5.75 -7.95 -5.10
CA HIS A 282 5.15 -6.64 -5.32
C HIS A 282 5.51 -5.70 -4.16
N ASP A 283 5.78 -4.44 -4.48
CA ASP A 283 6.06 -3.35 -3.54
C ASP A 283 5.27 -2.06 -3.87
N ASP A 284 4.23 -2.21 -4.68
CA ASP A 284 3.47 -1.11 -5.26
C ASP A 284 2.67 -0.34 -4.19
N THR A 285 2.17 -1.05 -3.17
CA THR A 285 1.36 -0.43 -2.10
C THR A 285 2.21 0.41 -1.16
N ILE A 286 3.39 -0.08 -0.79
CA ILE A 286 4.32 0.67 0.06
C ILE A 286 4.97 1.82 -0.70
N ASP A 287 5.18 1.69 -2.02
CA ASP A 287 5.69 2.77 -2.85
C ASP A 287 4.65 3.90 -2.99
N ALA A 288 3.39 3.57 -3.25
CA ALA A 288 2.30 4.54 -3.24
C ALA A 288 2.16 5.24 -1.87
N LEU A 289 2.38 4.51 -0.75
CA LEU A 289 2.45 5.10 0.58
C LEU A 289 3.61 6.11 0.68
N ALA A 290 4.79 5.76 0.18
CA ALA A 290 5.93 6.67 0.20
C ALA A 290 5.64 7.95 -0.60
N TYR A 291 5.00 7.85 -1.78
CA TYR A 291 4.57 9.03 -2.54
C TYR A 291 3.54 9.87 -1.81
N ALA A 292 2.57 9.26 -1.13
CA ALA A 292 1.57 9.99 -0.33
C ALA A 292 2.20 10.75 0.84
N VAL A 293 3.20 10.14 1.49
CA VAL A 293 3.85 10.68 2.68
C VAL A 293 4.90 11.74 2.34
N LYS A 294 5.51 11.68 1.16
CA LYS A 294 6.64 12.52 0.77
C LYS A 294 6.42 14.02 0.97
N TYR A 295 5.23 14.50 0.63
CA TYR A 295 4.83 15.90 0.77
C TYR A 295 3.84 16.15 1.89
N SER A 296 3.58 15.13 2.71
CA SER A 296 2.65 15.27 3.83
C SER A 296 3.22 16.17 4.91
N HIS A 297 2.39 17.05 5.40
CA HIS A 297 2.72 17.97 6.49
C HIS A 297 1.51 18.16 7.42
N PRO A 298 1.75 18.49 8.70
CA PRO A 298 0.69 18.81 9.65
C PRO A 298 -0.20 19.95 9.20
N PRO A 299 -1.47 20.02 9.67
CA PRO A 299 -2.33 21.18 9.48
C PRO A 299 -1.73 22.41 10.16
N ASN A 300 -1.84 23.57 9.51
CA ASN A 300 -1.40 24.85 10.07
C ASN A 300 -2.43 25.32 11.11
N GLY A 301 -1.98 25.80 12.28
CA GLY A 301 -2.81 26.64 13.14
C GLY A 301 -3.29 26.08 14.48
N VAL A 302 -2.75 24.96 14.98
CA VAL A 302 -2.92 24.61 16.40
C VAL A 302 -1.60 24.86 17.12
N GLU A 303 -1.54 25.90 17.96
CA GLU A 303 -0.39 26.11 18.85
C GLU A 303 -0.33 24.96 19.86
N ASN A 304 0.56 24.01 19.61
CA ASN A 304 0.89 23.01 20.62
C ASN A 304 1.88 23.60 21.61
N GLN A 305 1.53 23.57 22.89
CA GLN A 305 2.40 23.97 24.00
C GLN A 305 3.68 23.12 24.17
N SER A 306 3.90 22.12 23.31
CA SER A 306 5.09 21.25 23.30
C SER A 306 6.03 21.46 22.10
N GLY A 307 5.87 22.51 21.30
CA GLY A 307 6.42 22.58 19.94
C GLY A 307 7.57 23.54 19.67
N ASP A 308 8.62 23.59 20.51
CA ASP A 308 9.82 24.38 20.18
C ASP A 308 10.57 23.87 18.93
N TRP A 309 10.46 22.60 18.62
CA TRP A 309 11.09 22.03 17.41
C TRP A 309 10.32 22.34 16.13
N ILE A 310 8.97 22.43 16.20
CA ILE A 310 8.12 22.79 15.05
C ILE A 310 8.39 24.23 14.62
N LYS A 311 8.56 25.18 15.57
CA LYS A 311 8.93 26.56 15.26
C LYS A 311 10.30 26.67 14.59
N LYS A 312 11.28 25.84 15.00
CA LYS A 312 12.59 25.77 14.34
C LYS A 312 12.52 25.25 12.90
N THR A 313 11.66 24.27 12.65
CA THR A 313 11.52 23.66 11.32
C THR A 313 10.76 24.60 10.37
N LEU A 314 9.68 25.24 10.83
CA LEU A 314 8.87 26.17 10.02
C LEU A 314 9.60 27.48 9.68
N ASN A 315 10.49 27.96 10.56
CA ASN A 315 11.26 29.19 10.36
C ASN A 315 12.55 28.98 9.55
N ASN A 316 12.86 27.76 9.10
CA ASN A 316 13.99 27.48 8.23
C ASN A 316 13.53 26.79 6.93
N PRO A 317 13.12 27.57 5.90
CA PRO A 317 12.65 27.02 4.64
C PRO A 317 13.69 26.15 3.90
N LYS A 318 14.96 26.21 4.30
CA LYS A 318 16.03 25.35 3.75
C LYS A 318 16.07 23.96 4.37
N SER A 319 15.42 23.73 5.52
CA SER A 319 15.36 22.39 6.15
C SER A 319 14.40 21.42 5.43
N TRP A 320 13.52 21.92 4.58
CA TRP A 320 12.60 21.11 3.75
C TRP A 320 13.25 20.59 2.46
N VAL A 321 14.47 21.05 2.14
CA VAL A 321 15.20 20.68 0.91
C VAL A 321 16.30 19.65 1.19
N LEU A 322 16.62 19.39 2.47
CA LEU A 322 17.76 18.55 2.88
C LEU A 322 17.43 17.57 4.02
N ALA A 323 16.18 17.11 4.13
CA ALA A 323 15.84 16.00 5.02
C ALA A 323 15.14 14.90 4.23
#